data_04b1837c61e211f5caefd8aa8160aba8
#
_entry.id   04b1837c61e211f5caefd8aa8160aba8
#
_cell.length_a   1.000
_cell.length_b   1.000
_cell.length_c   1.000
_cell.angle_alpha   90.00
_cell.angle_beta   90.00
_cell.angle_gamma   90.00
#
_symmetry.space_group_name_H-M   'P 1'
#
loop_
_entity.id
_entity.type
_entity.pdbx_description
1 polymer ?
#
loop_
_entity_poly.entity_id
_entity_poly.type
_entity_poly.pdbx_seq_one_letter_code
_entity_poly.pdbx_strand_id
1 'polypeptide(L)'
;MSEIFPQPIRDLPEADIPLEGVKAYLSQSDSHQIIFMEFGKDVDLPEHSHAAQVGIVLEGTIELTINGEKTAYTKGDRYCIPEGVLHSGKISAGYADITFFNEPDRYARKQIANNARQ
;
A
#
# COMPACT_ATOMS: atom_id res chain seq x y z
N MET A 1 13.83 11.72 7.60
CA MET A 1 13.44 10.86 6.88
C MET A 1 13.46 9.60 7.43
N SER A 2 12.61 8.93 7.25
CA SER A 2 12.51 7.76 7.83
C SER A 2 12.94 6.69 6.99
N GLU A 3 13.56 5.70 7.49
CA GLU A 3 13.87 4.53 6.76
C GLU A 3 13.20 3.40 7.46
N ILE A 4 11.89 3.39 7.34
CA ILE A 4 11.08 2.38 7.94
C ILE A 4 11.49 1.00 7.47
N PHE A 5 11.80 0.85 6.20
CA PHE A 5 12.10 -0.47 5.66
C PHE A 5 13.59 -0.68 5.49
N PRO A 6 14.12 -1.82 5.99
CA PRO A 6 15.54 -2.13 5.85
C PRO A 6 15.92 -2.42 4.41
N GLN A 7 17.21 -2.41 4.14
CA GLN A 7 17.73 -2.52 2.79
C GLN A 7 17.19 -3.69 1.98
N PRO A 8 17.07 -4.91 2.55
CA PRO A 8 16.54 -6.02 1.74
C PRO A 8 15.15 -5.76 1.18
N ILE A 9 14.33 -5.00 1.90
CA ILE A 9 13.01 -4.66 1.40
C ILE A 9 13.13 -3.54 0.38
N ARG A 10 13.98 -2.55 0.63
CA ARG A 10 14.17 -1.45 -0.32
C ARG A 10 14.82 -1.91 -1.63
N ASP A 11 15.42 -3.10 -1.64
CA ASP A 11 15.99 -3.67 -2.86
C ASP A 11 14.94 -4.35 -3.73
N LEU A 12 13.71 -4.54 -3.24
CA LEU A 12 12.65 -5.12 -4.05
C LEU A 12 12.24 -4.17 -5.16
N PRO A 13 11.64 -4.67 -6.21
CA PRO A 13 11.09 -3.79 -7.25
C PRO A 13 10.08 -2.83 -6.66
N GLU A 14 9.98 -1.63 -7.21
CA GLU A 14 8.98 -0.68 -6.75
C GLU A 14 7.67 -0.94 -7.45
N ALA A 15 6.56 -0.76 -6.74
CA ALA A 15 5.23 -0.85 -7.31
C ALA A 15 4.88 0.48 -7.95
N ASP A 16 4.20 0.43 -9.09
CA ASP A 16 3.80 1.63 -9.80
C ASP A 16 2.47 2.12 -9.26
N ILE A 17 2.51 2.99 -8.26
CA ILE A 17 1.32 3.56 -7.65
C ILE A 17 1.28 5.03 -8.04
N PRO A 18 0.28 5.44 -8.83
CA PRO A 18 0.25 6.80 -9.36
C PRO A 18 -0.24 7.83 -8.33
N LEU A 19 0.43 7.91 -7.20
CA LEU A 19 0.11 8.86 -6.15
C LEU A 19 1.39 9.56 -5.75
N GLU A 20 1.30 10.86 -5.59
CA GLU A 20 2.45 11.64 -5.21
C GLU A 20 2.84 11.36 -3.76
N GLY A 21 4.12 11.25 -3.48
CA GLY A 21 4.58 11.05 -2.11
C GLY A 21 4.55 9.62 -1.62
N VAL A 22 4.20 8.66 -2.48
CA VAL A 22 4.13 7.27 -2.08
C VAL A 22 5.36 6.53 -2.57
N LYS A 23 5.96 5.74 -1.70
CA LYS A 23 7.04 4.86 -2.06
C LYS A 23 6.60 3.46 -1.68
N ALA A 24 6.63 2.53 -2.58
CA ALA A 24 6.11 1.19 -2.35
C ALA A 24 7.03 0.14 -2.95
N TYR A 25 7.27 -0.92 -2.20
CA TYR A 25 8.14 -2.01 -2.64
C TYR A 25 7.29 -3.27 -2.78
N LEU A 26 7.52 -4.01 -3.85
CA LEU A 26 6.63 -5.08 -4.26
C LEU A 26 7.27 -6.46 -4.14
N SER A 27 6.62 -7.34 -3.38
CA SER A 27 6.99 -8.74 -3.34
C SER A 27 5.92 -9.48 -4.14
N GLN A 28 6.31 -10.07 -5.24
CA GLN A 28 5.39 -10.64 -6.22
C GLN A 28 5.36 -12.17 -6.14
N SER A 29 4.15 -12.73 -6.16
CA SER A 29 4.02 -14.16 -6.33
C SER A 29 2.98 -14.43 -7.42
N ASP A 30 2.74 -15.70 -7.74
CA ASP A 30 1.77 -16.06 -8.75
C ASP A 30 0.33 -15.83 -8.32
N SER A 31 0.08 -15.77 -7.02
CA SER A 31 -1.28 -15.66 -6.51
C SER A 31 -1.57 -14.40 -5.72
N HIS A 32 -0.57 -13.67 -5.30
CA HIS A 32 -0.79 -12.52 -4.44
C HIS A 32 0.36 -11.53 -4.54
N GLN A 33 0.19 -10.38 -3.94
CA GLN A 33 1.24 -9.37 -3.83
C GLN A 33 1.35 -8.91 -2.38
N ILE A 34 2.57 -8.65 -1.93
CA ILE A 34 2.80 -8.00 -0.65
C ILE A 34 3.48 -6.69 -0.96
N ILE A 35 2.90 -5.60 -0.47
CA ILE A 35 3.41 -4.25 -0.75
C ILE A 35 3.86 -3.61 0.55
N PHE A 36 5.06 -3.06 0.55
CA PHE A 36 5.61 -2.34 1.70
C PHE A 36 5.53 -0.86 1.33
N MET A 37 4.63 -0.11 1.95
CA MET A 37 4.33 1.26 1.55
C MET A 37 4.68 2.27 2.58
N GLU A 38 5.16 3.44 2.14
CA GLU A 38 5.32 4.59 3.02
C GLU A 38 4.84 5.83 2.28
N PHE A 39 4.19 6.71 3.01
CA PHE A 39 3.57 7.89 2.45
C PHE A 39 4.19 9.15 3.05
N GLY A 40 4.72 10.01 2.19
CA GLY A 40 5.29 11.26 2.63
C GLY A 40 4.34 12.43 2.58
N LYS A 41 3.10 12.20 2.12
CA LYS A 41 2.08 13.23 2.00
C LYS A 41 0.75 12.66 2.40
N ASP A 42 -0.18 13.55 2.77
CA ASP A 42 -1.57 13.13 3.00
C ASP A 42 -2.16 12.69 1.68
N VAL A 43 -2.91 11.60 1.70
CA VAL A 43 -3.53 11.04 0.50
C VAL A 43 -4.97 10.67 0.80
N ASP A 44 -5.86 11.04 -0.13
CA ASP A 44 -7.25 10.60 -0.07
C ASP A 44 -7.42 9.53 -1.13
N LEU A 45 -7.88 8.35 -0.72
CA LEU A 45 -8.16 7.27 -1.66
C LEU A 45 -9.66 7.25 -1.93
N PRO A 46 -10.06 7.45 -3.18
CA PRO A 46 -11.50 7.46 -3.50
C PRO A 46 -12.09 6.07 -3.36
N GLU A 47 -13.40 6.00 -3.33
CA GLU A 47 -14.09 4.73 -3.17
C GLU A 47 -13.78 3.79 -4.31
N HIS A 48 -13.46 2.56 -3.99
CA HIS A 48 -13.12 1.54 -4.98
C HIS A 48 -13.24 0.16 -4.34
N SER A 49 -13.06 -0.89 -5.14
CA SER A 49 -13.03 -2.25 -4.63
C SER A 49 -12.03 -3.07 -5.42
N HIS A 50 -11.59 -4.17 -4.84
CA HIS A 50 -10.63 -5.07 -5.47
C HIS A 50 -10.64 -6.38 -4.67
N ALA A 51 -9.70 -7.28 -4.93
CA ALA A 51 -9.60 -8.52 -4.19
C ALA A 51 -9.29 -8.22 -2.71
N ALA A 52 -9.42 -9.22 -1.86
CA ALA A 52 -9.24 -9.03 -0.42
C ALA A 52 -7.87 -8.44 -0.10
N GLN A 53 -7.84 -7.58 0.89
CA GLN A 53 -6.63 -6.88 1.30
C GLN A 53 -6.49 -6.93 2.82
N VAL A 54 -5.31 -7.24 3.31
CA VAL A 54 -5.02 -7.24 4.74
C VAL A 54 -3.79 -6.36 4.96
N GLY A 55 -3.88 -5.45 5.91
CA GLY A 55 -2.76 -4.55 6.18
C GLY A 55 -2.37 -4.53 7.65
N ILE A 56 -1.10 -4.27 7.91
CA ILE A 56 -0.59 -4.07 9.26
C ILE A 56 0.07 -2.71 9.27
N VAL A 57 -0.41 -1.83 10.14
CA VAL A 57 0.08 -0.46 10.20
C VAL A 57 1.38 -0.40 10.99
N LEU A 58 2.42 0.16 10.40
CA LEU A 58 3.71 0.29 11.05
C LEU A 58 3.92 1.67 11.65
N GLU A 59 3.43 2.71 10.99
CA GLU A 59 3.55 4.09 11.48
C GLU A 59 2.37 4.90 10.96
N GLY A 60 2.00 5.92 11.72
CA GLY A 60 0.99 6.88 11.26
C GLY A 60 -0.42 6.34 11.38
N THR A 61 -1.33 6.96 10.64
CA THR A 61 -2.76 6.64 10.73
C THR A 61 -3.39 6.52 9.36
N ILE A 62 -4.25 5.53 9.21
CA ILE A 62 -5.11 5.40 8.05
C ILE A 62 -6.56 5.33 8.56
N GLU A 63 -7.44 6.13 7.95
CA GLU A 63 -8.84 6.09 8.29
C GLU A 63 -9.53 5.42 7.11
N LEU A 64 -10.14 4.26 7.34
CA LEU A 64 -10.81 3.52 6.28
C LEU A 64 -12.32 3.58 6.47
N THR A 65 -13.04 3.80 5.37
CA THR A 65 -14.48 3.67 5.35
C THR A 65 -14.77 2.42 4.54
N ILE A 66 -15.20 1.36 5.23
CA ILE A 66 -15.45 0.09 4.59
C ILE A 66 -16.94 -0.21 4.70
N ASN A 67 -17.57 -0.34 3.56
CA ASN A 67 -19.00 -0.61 3.51
C ASN A 67 -19.77 0.41 4.35
N GLY A 68 -19.34 1.67 4.27
CA GLY A 68 -20.01 2.77 4.96
C GLY A 68 -19.56 3.00 6.40
N GLU A 69 -18.73 2.12 6.95
CA GLU A 69 -18.32 2.25 8.33
C GLU A 69 -16.89 2.76 8.43
N LYS A 70 -16.70 3.83 9.18
CA LYS A 70 -15.41 4.50 9.25
C LYS A 70 -14.64 4.04 10.49
N THR A 71 -13.39 3.65 10.32
CA THR A 71 -12.54 3.22 11.42
C THR A 71 -11.13 3.74 11.19
N ALA A 72 -10.48 4.21 12.24
CA ALA A 72 -9.10 4.67 12.16
C ALA A 72 -8.17 3.58 12.70
N TYR A 73 -7.08 3.34 12.00
CA TYR A 73 -6.09 2.34 12.39
C TYR A 73 -4.75 3.04 12.56
N THR A 74 -4.02 2.67 13.62
CA THR A 74 -2.73 3.28 13.92
C THR A 74 -1.69 2.19 14.14
N LYS A 75 -0.48 2.57 14.46
CA LYS A 75 0.65 1.66 14.60
C LYS A 75 0.28 0.41 15.40
N GLY A 76 0.53 -0.74 14.83
CA GLY A 76 0.25 -2.02 15.45
C GLY A 76 -1.11 -2.60 15.12
N ASP A 77 -1.99 -1.80 14.54
CA ASP A 77 -3.33 -2.29 14.18
C ASP A 77 -3.30 -3.04 12.86
N ARG A 78 -4.26 -3.95 12.70
CA ARG A 78 -4.45 -4.67 11.45
C ARG A 78 -5.80 -4.29 10.89
N TYR A 79 -5.92 -4.23 9.58
CA TYR A 79 -7.22 -4.04 8.95
C TYR A 79 -7.41 -5.10 7.88
N CYS A 80 -8.66 -5.41 7.59
CA CYS A 80 -9.01 -6.38 6.57
C CYS A 80 -10.14 -5.83 5.73
N ILE A 81 -9.96 -5.82 4.43
CA ILE A 81 -10.98 -5.37 3.49
C ILE A 81 -11.39 -6.59 2.68
N PRO A 82 -12.63 -7.07 2.84
CA PRO A 82 -13.07 -8.26 2.10
C PRO A 82 -13.14 -8.01 0.61
N GLU A 83 -13.06 -9.07 -0.16
CA GLU A 83 -13.11 -8.99 -1.61
C GLU A 83 -14.39 -8.29 -2.08
N GLY A 84 -14.23 -7.36 -3.02
CA GLY A 84 -15.38 -6.72 -3.66
C GLY A 84 -16.09 -5.67 -2.83
N VAL A 85 -15.66 -5.41 -1.60
CA VAL A 85 -16.36 -4.46 -0.76
C VAL A 85 -15.88 -3.07 -1.05
N LEU A 86 -16.79 -2.13 -1.26
CA LEU A 86 -16.43 -0.75 -1.53
C LEU A 86 -15.78 -0.13 -0.30
N HIS A 87 -14.69 0.56 -0.53
CA HIS A 87 -13.99 1.22 0.56
C HIS A 87 -13.24 2.45 0.05
N SER A 88 -12.99 3.36 0.97
CA SER A 88 -12.20 4.55 0.71
C SER A 88 -11.30 4.79 1.89
N GLY A 89 -10.36 5.71 1.78
CA GLY A 89 -9.44 5.93 2.88
C GLY A 89 -8.82 7.31 2.88
N LYS A 90 -8.37 7.71 4.05
CA LYS A 90 -7.56 8.91 4.24
C LYS A 90 -6.30 8.49 4.93
N ILE A 91 -5.16 8.80 4.35
CA ILE A 91 -3.87 8.43 4.87
C ILE A 91 -3.10 9.69 5.21
N SER A 92 -2.53 9.74 6.40
CA SER A 92 -1.78 10.92 6.82
C SER A 92 -0.31 10.78 6.42
N ALA A 93 0.36 11.88 6.19
CA ALA A 93 1.79 11.90 5.91
C ALA A 93 2.52 11.19 7.06
N GLY A 94 3.51 10.39 6.74
CA GLY A 94 4.22 9.60 7.74
C GLY A 94 3.66 8.22 7.95
N TYR A 95 2.60 7.86 7.23
CA TYR A 95 2.00 6.54 7.33
C TYR A 95 2.87 5.50 6.63
N ALA A 96 2.94 4.31 7.21
CA ALA A 96 3.61 3.19 6.56
C ALA A 96 2.90 1.89 6.95
N ASP A 97 2.81 0.96 6.02
CA ASP A 97 2.21 -0.34 6.32
C ASP A 97 2.81 -1.44 5.47
N ILE A 98 2.47 -2.68 5.83
CA ILE A 98 2.72 -3.85 5.02
C ILE A 98 1.34 -4.38 4.65
N THR A 99 1.09 -4.52 3.36
CA THR A 99 -0.23 -4.88 2.89
C THR A 99 -0.16 -6.10 1.99
N PHE A 100 -1.08 -7.01 2.20
CA PHE A 100 -1.22 -8.22 1.39
C PHE A 100 -2.46 -8.07 0.52
N PHE A 101 -2.32 -8.26 -0.79
CA PHE A 101 -3.44 -8.28 -1.73
C PHE A 101 -3.61 -9.71 -2.24
N ASN A 102 -4.84 -10.23 -2.16
CA ASN A 102 -5.11 -11.59 -2.59
C ASN A 102 -5.35 -11.62 -4.11
N GLU A 103 -4.44 -11.01 -4.85
CA GLU A 103 -4.46 -11.02 -6.32
C GLU A 103 -3.02 -10.71 -6.77
N PRO A 104 -2.60 -11.26 -7.90
CA PRO A 104 -1.20 -11.11 -8.31
C PRO A 104 -0.93 -9.86 -9.14
N ASP A 105 -1.95 -9.07 -9.46
CA ASP A 105 -1.76 -7.95 -10.38
C ASP A 105 -2.42 -6.67 -9.93
N ARG A 106 -2.53 -6.44 -8.62
CA ARG A 106 -3.09 -5.19 -8.11
C ARG A 106 -2.27 -3.99 -8.59
N TYR A 107 -0.94 -4.14 -8.57
CA TYR A 107 -0.05 -3.09 -9.03
C TYR A 107 1.01 -3.68 -9.97
N ALA A 108 1.37 -2.92 -10.98
CA ALA A 108 2.47 -3.30 -11.87
C ALA A 108 3.79 -2.88 -11.23
N ARG A 109 4.88 -3.47 -11.69
CA ARG A 109 6.20 -3.01 -11.30
C ARG A 109 6.46 -1.69 -11.98
N LYS A 110 7.11 -0.78 -11.25
CA LYS A 110 7.46 0.50 -11.81
C LYS A 110 8.53 0.29 -12.88
N GLN A 111 8.39 0.95 -14.02
CA GLN A 111 9.35 0.81 -15.06
C GLN A 111 10.63 1.50 -14.66
N ILE A 112 11.75 0.85 -14.92
CA ILE A 112 13.01 1.47 -14.69
C ILE A 112 13.25 2.39 -15.84
N ALA A 113 13.78 3.52 -15.57
CA ALA A 113 14.03 4.49 -16.60
C ALA A 113 14.88 3.85 -17.62
N ASN A 114 14.65 4.17 -18.80
CA ASN A 114 15.16 3.50 -19.80
C ASN A 114 16.51 3.41 -19.81
N ASN A 115 17.02 3.99 -19.08
CA ASN A 115 18.27 3.94 -18.97
C ASN A 115 18.70 2.63 -19.00
N ALA A 116 17.97 1.88 -18.54
CA ALA A 116 18.39 0.67 -18.37
C ALA A 116 18.51 0.00 -19.56
N ARG A 117 18.05 0.25 -20.48
CA ARG A 117 18.02 -0.50 -21.42
C ARG A 117 18.69 -0.02 -22.39
N GLN A 118 19.31 0.35 -22.43
CA GLN A 118 19.74 0.82 -23.40
C GLN A 118 20.86 0.46 -23.54
#